data_8109f639117a8a5ea37706f417d5de69
#
_entry.id   8109f639117a8a5ea37706f417d5de69
#
_cell.length_a   1.000
_cell.length_b   1.000
_cell.length_c   1.000
_cell.angle_alpha   90.00
_cell.angle_beta   90.00
_cell.angle_gamma   90.00
#
_symmetry.space_group_name_H-M   'P 1'
#
loop_
_entity.id
_entity.type
_entity.pdbx_description
1 polymer ?
#
loop_
_entity_poly.entity_id
_entity_poly.type
_entity_poly.pdbx_seq_one_letter_code
_entity_poly.pdbx_strand_id
1 'polypeptide(L)'
;MKPAARRKARKLAVQAIYSWQLSQNSMSDIEAQFLTDNDTSKIDVDYFLALVRGVAGQSQTLDLALEPFLDRPLNDLDHIEHAVLRLAAYELRDRLDVPYKVAINEAIELAKAFGADDSHRFVNGVLDKAINSLRPSRK
;
A
#
# COMPACT_ATOMS: atom_id res chain seq x y z
N MET A 1 7.63 8.23 15.81
CA MET A 1 6.52 8.89 15.09
C MET A 1 5.18 8.33 15.55
N LYS A 2 4.20 9.19 15.71
CA LYS A 2 2.89 8.79 16.22
C LYS A 2 2.14 7.90 15.23
N PRO A 3 1.49 6.82 15.71
CA PRO A 3 0.73 5.92 14.83
C PRO A 3 -0.35 6.63 14.01
N ALA A 4 -1.00 7.65 14.57
CA ALA A 4 -2.03 8.40 13.85
C ALA A 4 -1.46 9.14 12.64
N ALA A 5 -0.25 9.70 12.74
CA ALA A 5 0.40 10.39 11.64
C ALA A 5 0.78 9.42 10.52
N ARG A 6 1.24 8.22 10.86
CA ARG A 6 1.53 7.17 9.87
C ARG A 6 0.26 6.64 9.21
N ARG A 7 -0.84 6.51 9.97
CA ARG A 7 -2.11 6.09 9.39
C ARG A 7 -2.60 7.09 8.34
N LYS A 8 -2.47 8.38 8.63
CA LYS A 8 -2.82 9.42 7.67
C LYS A 8 -1.89 9.41 6.45
N ALA A 9 -0.60 9.13 6.67
CA ALA A 9 0.36 8.97 5.58
C ALA A 9 -0.04 7.82 4.66
N ARG A 10 -0.48 6.68 5.21
CA ARG A 10 -0.94 5.54 4.41
C ARG A 10 -2.18 5.89 3.58
N LYS A 11 -3.14 6.61 4.16
CA LYS A 11 -4.34 7.04 3.44
C LYS A 11 -3.98 7.91 2.23
N LEU A 12 -3.09 8.86 2.43
CA LEU A 12 -2.66 9.72 1.33
C LEU A 12 -1.84 8.92 0.30
N ALA A 13 -0.98 8.02 0.78
CA ALA A 13 -0.13 7.20 -0.09
C ALA A 13 -0.95 6.28 -1.00
N VAL A 14 -1.99 5.62 -0.49
CA VAL A 14 -2.79 4.73 -1.33
C VAL A 14 -3.50 5.50 -2.43
N GLN A 15 -3.96 6.70 -2.14
CA GLN A 15 -4.58 7.56 -3.15
C GLN A 15 -3.57 8.00 -4.22
N ALA A 16 -2.35 8.34 -3.81
CA ALA A 16 -1.28 8.70 -4.73
C ALA A 16 -0.88 7.51 -5.62
N ILE A 17 -0.78 6.32 -5.03
CA ILE A 17 -0.45 5.09 -5.77
C ILE A 17 -1.56 4.80 -6.79
N TYR A 18 -2.82 4.90 -6.38
CA TYR A 18 -3.97 4.72 -7.26
C TYR A 18 -3.89 5.69 -8.45
N SER A 19 -3.64 6.97 -8.20
CA SER A 19 -3.50 7.99 -9.22
C SER A 19 -2.36 7.65 -10.19
N TRP A 20 -1.22 7.21 -9.63
CA TRP A 20 -0.06 6.81 -10.42
C TRP A 20 -0.36 5.62 -11.32
N GLN A 21 -1.11 4.63 -10.83
CA GLN A 21 -1.49 3.47 -11.63
C GLN A 21 -2.36 3.82 -12.83
N LEU A 22 -3.20 4.84 -12.69
CA LEU A 22 -4.16 5.24 -13.72
C LEU A 22 -3.62 6.29 -14.68
N SER A 23 -2.55 7.00 -14.34
CA SER A 23 -2.01 8.08 -15.12
C SER A 23 -0.68 7.68 -15.77
N GLN A 24 -0.18 8.54 -16.66
CA GLN A 24 1.17 8.40 -17.22
C GLN A 24 2.18 9.28 -16.51
N ASN A 25 1.77 9.92 -15.41
CA ASN A 25 2.62 10.85 -14.67
C ASN A 25 3.64 10.08 -13.84
N SER A 26 4.82 10.68 -13.63
CA SER A 26 5.83 10.12 -12.74
C SER A 26 5.34 10.19 -11.29
N MET A 27 5.83 9.26 -10.43
CA MET A 27 5.51 9.35 -9.02
C MET A 27 6.03 10.65 -8.40
N SER A 28 7.16 11.16 -8.90
CA SER A 28 7.69 12.44 -8.44
C SER A 28 6.69 13.59 -8.62
N ASP A 29 6.03 13.65 -9.77
CA ASP A 29 5.01 14.67 -10.03
C ASP A 29 3.77 14.46 -9.17
N ILE A 30 3.36 13.20 -9.00
CA ILE A 30 2.17 12.86 -8.20
C ILE A 30 2.38 13.17 -6.73
N GLU A 31 3.55 12.83 -6.17
CA GLU A 31 3.83 13.13 -4.75
C GLU A 31 3.85 14.64 -4.50
N ALA A 32 4.42 15.41 -5.42
CA ALA A 32 4.45 16.87 -5.30
C ALA A 32 3.02 17.43 -5.30
N GLN A 33 2.17 16.95 -6.20
CA GLN A 33 0.78 17.37 -6.28
C GLN A 33 0.02 17.04 -4.99
N PHE A 34 0.15 15.82 -4.48
CA PHE A 34 -0.56 15.41 -3.28
C PHE A 34 -0.11 16.20 -2.04
N LEU A 35 1.18 16.49 -1.93
CA LEU A 35 1.68 17.29 -0.82
C LEU A 35 1.24 18.76 -0.90
N THR A 36 1.05 19.27 -2.11
CA THR A 36 0.56 20.64 -2.32
C THR A 36 -0.93 20.77 -2.05
N ASP A 37 -1.72 19.77 -2.51
CA ASP A 37 -3.18 19.84 -2.48
C ASP A 37 -3.80 19.42 -1.15
N ASN A 38 -3.00 18.89 -0.22
CA ASN A 38 -3.49 18.39 1.05
C ASN A 38 -2.81 19.08 2.23
N ASP A 39 -3.52 19.17 3.35
CA ASP A 39 -2.93 19.65 4.61
C ASP A 39 -2.04 18.54 5.18
N THR A 40 -0.74 18.78 5.22
CA THR A 40 0.25 17.79 5.66
C THR A 40 0.68 17.98 7.12
N SER A 41 0.07 18.93 7.84
CA SER A 41 0.51 19.29 9.20
C SER A 41 0.43 18.13 10.19
N LYS A 42 -0.48 17.16 9.96
CA LYS A 42 -0.69 16.02 10.85
C LYS A 42 -0.27 14.69 10.22
N ILE A 43 0.41 14.74 9.07
CA ILE A 43 0.84 13.57 8.32
C ILE A 43 2.33 13.36 8.53
N ASP A 44 2.75 12.11 8.66
CA ASP A 44 4.17 11.75 8.60
C ASP A 44 4.61 11.81 7.13
N VAL A 45 5.09 12.97 6.70
CA VAL A 45 5.47 13.21 5.30
C VAL A 45 6.60 12.28 4.86
N ASP A 46 7.61 12.07 5.71
CA ASP A 46 8.71 11.18 5.39
C ASP A 46 8.22 9.76 5.13
N TYR A 47 7.26 9.30 5.92
CA TYR A 47 6.67 7.97 5.74
C TYR A 47 5.85 7.90 4.46
N PHE A 48 5.06 8.93 4.17
CA PHE A 48 4.32 9.04 2.91
C PHE A 48 5.26 8.90 1.72
N LEU A 49 6.37 9.65 1.73
CA LEU A 49 7.35 9.59 0.64
C LEU A 49 7.99 8.21 0.53
N ALA A 50 8.33 7.59 1.66
CA ALA A 50 8.89 6.23 1.67
C ALA A 50 7.94 5.24 1.00
N LEU A 51 6.65 5.33 1.32
CA LEU A 51 5.64 4.41 0.77
C LEU A 51 5.47 4.58 -0.75
N VAL A 52 5.26 5.81 -1.21
CA VAL A 52 4.99 6.03 -2.64
C VAL A 52 6.22 5.76 -3.49
N ARG A 53 7.40 6.14 -3.02
CA ARG A 53 8.66 5.89 -3.74
C ARG A 53 9.01 4.41 -3.74
N GLY A 54 8.81 3.73 -2.63
CA GLY A 54 9.05 2.29 -2.52
C GLY A 54 8.16 1.50 -3.47
N VAL A 55 6.87 1.82 -3.50
CA VAL A 55 5.93 1.13 -4.39
C VAL A 55 6.25 1.42 -5.86
N ALA A 56 6.46 2.68 -6.22
CA ALA A 56 6.73 3.03 -7.62
C ALA A 56 8.05 2.42 -8.10
N GLY A 57 9.08 2.43 -7.25
CA GLY A 57 10.39 1.90 -7.62
C GLY A 57 10.45 0.38 -7.70
N GLN A 58 9.52 -0.33 -7.04
CA GLN A 58 9.54 -1.79 -6.93
C GLN A 58 8.23 -2.43 -7.37
N SER A 59 7.42 -1.75 -8.16
CA SER A 59 6.07 -2.23 -8.48
C SER A 59 6.07 -3.61 -9.11
N GLN A 60 6.96 -3.88 -10.04
CA GLN A 60 7.04 -5.20 -10.69
C GLN A 60 7.45 -6.29 -9.71
N THR A 61 8.42 -6.01 -8.85
CA THR A 61 8.89 -6.97 -7.84
C THR A 61 7.77 -7.26 -6.82
N LEU A 62 7.04 -6.22 -6.42
CA LEU A 62 5.91 -6.39 -5.50
C LEU A 62 4.80 -7.22 -6.14
N ASP A 63 4.49 -6.95 -7.40
CA ASP A 63 3.47 -7.71 -8.14
C ASP A 63 3.86 -9.18 -8.27
N LEU A 64 5.13 -9.47 -8.56
CA LEU A 64 5.63 -10.85 -8.64
C LEU A 64 5.50 -11.58 -7.30
N ALA A 65 5.76 -10.85 -6.21
CA ALA A 65 5.65 -11.43 -4.87
C ALA A 65 4.19 -11.72 -4.47
N LEU A 66 3.23 -10.96 -4.99
CA LEU A 66 1.81 -11.12 -4.68
C LEU A 66 1.13 -12.14 -5.59
N GLU A 67 1.57 -12.25 -6.82
CA GLU A 67 0.87 -13.01 -7.87
C GLU A 67 0.53 -14.45 -7.49
N PRO A 68 1.42 -15.23 -6.86
CA PRO A 68 1.09 -16.61 -6.50
C PRO A 68 -0.09 -16.76 -5.53
N PHE A 69 -0.46 -15.68 -4.83
CA PHE A 69 -1.47 -15.70 -3.78
C PHE A 69 -2.80 -15.09 -4.22
N LEU A 70 -2.88 -14.63 -5.47
CA LEU A 70 -4.10 -14.06 -6.03
C LEU A 70 -5.02 -15.18 -6.53
N ASP A 71 -6.33 -14.96 -6.42
CA ASP A 71 -7.34 -15.91 -6.95
C ASP A 71 -7.76 -15.56 -8.38
N ARG A 72 -7.11 -14.55 -8.98
CA ARG A 72 -7.41 -14.05 -10.32
C ARG A 72 -6.14 -13.47 -10.93
N PRO A 73 -6.09 -13.27 -12.27
CA PRO A 73 -4.93 -12.63 -12.88
C PRO A 73 -4.70 -11.22 -12.35
N LEU A 74 -3.44 -10.83 -12.31
CA LEU A 74 -3.03 -9.50 -11.83
C LEU A 74 -3.78 -8.37 -12.55
N ASN A 75 -3.97 -8.52 -13.87
CA ASN A 75 -4.65 -7.51 -14.68
C ASN A 75 -6.15 -7.38 -14.39
N ASP A 76 -6.73 -8.35 -13.69
CA ASP A 76 -8.15 -8.32 -13.31
C ASP A 76 -8.37 -7.70 -11.93
N LEU A 77 -7.30 -7.27 -11.26
CA LEU A 77 -7.44 -6.62 -9.97
C LEU A 77 -8.09 -5.24 -10.14
N ASP A 78 -8.99 -4.92 -9.21
CA ASP A 78 -9.45 -3.56 -9.02
C ASP A 78 -8.25 -2.67 -8.69
N HIS A 79 -8.22 -1.45 -9.23
CA HIS A 79 -7.07 -0.56 -9.04
C HIS A 79 -6.83 -0.15 -7.59
N ILE A 80 -7.90 -0.04 -6.78
CA ILE A 80 -7.77 0.24 -5.35
C ILE A 80 -7.17 -0.97 -4.65
N GLU A 81 -7.69 -2.17 -4.92
CA GLU A 81 -7.15 -3.40 -4.32
C GLU A 81 -5.68 -3.57 -4.67
N HIS A 82 -5.31 -3.28 -5.91
CA HIS A 82 -3.92 -3.36 -6.35
C HIS A 82 -3.04 -2.37 -5.59
N ALA A 83 -3.51 -1.12 -5.43
CA ALA A 83 -2.77 -0.10 -4.69
C ALA A 83 -2.58 -0.50 -3.23
N VAL A 84 -3.63 -0.99 -2.58
CA VAL A 84 -3.57 -1.44 -1.19
C VAL A 84 -2.62 -2.61 -1.03
N LEU A 85 -2.69 -3.60 -1.92
CA LEU A 85 -1.82 -4.78 -1.87
C LEU A 85 -0.36 -4.42 -2.10
N ARG A 86 -0.07 -3.53 -3.05
CA ARG A 86 1.30 -3.05 -3.29
C ARG A 86 1.87 -2.34 -2.07
N LEU A 87 1.07 -1.47 -1.45
CA LEU A 87 1.50 -0.74 -0.26
C LEU A 87 1.79 -1.72 0.88
N ALA A 88 0.87 -2.65 1.14
CA ALA A 88 1.04 -3.64 2.20
C ALA A 88 2.25 -4.54 1.96
N ALA A 89 2.43 -5.00 0.71
CA ALA A 89 3.58 -5.84 0.37
C ALA A 89 4.90 -5.10 0.60
N TYR A 90 4.96 -3.83 0.25
CA TYR A 90 6.12 -3.01 0.51
C TYR A 90 6.41 -2.90 2.01
N GLU A 91 5.38 -2.57 2.82
CA GLU A 91 5.57 -2.48 4.27
C GLU A 91 6.02 -3.80 4.88
N LEU A 92 5.39 -4.90 4.47
CA LEU A 92 5.72 -6.21 5.00
C LEU A 92 7.14 -6.63 4.66
N ARG A 93 7.57 -6.41 3.42
CA ARG A 93 8.87 -6.86 2.96
C ARG A 93 10.00 -5.91 3.36
N ASP A 94 9.76 -4.60 3.26
CA ASP A 94 10.85 -3.61 3.33
C ASP A 94 10.81 -2.72 4.58
N ARG A 95 9.68 -2.60 5.28
CA ARG A 95 9.58 -1.79 6.49
C ARG A 95 9.46 -2.69 7.71
N LEU A 96 10.57 -3.30 8.08
CA LEU A 96 10.61 -4.26 9.19
C LEU A 96 10.38 -3.60 10.54
N ASP A 97 10.48 -2.28 10.63
CA ASP A 97 10.12 -1.50 11.82
C ASP A 97 8.60 -1.50 12.07
N VAL A 98 7.80 -1.82 11.05
CA VAL A 98 6.33 -1.92 11.21
C VAL A 98 5.99 -3.37 11.56
N PRO A 99 5.32 -3.63 12.70
CA PRO A 99 4.87 -5.00 13.01
C PRO A 99 3.97 -5.53 11.90
N TYR A 100 4.13 -6.81 11.55
CA TYR A 100 3.37 -7.37 10.43
C TYR A 100 1.85 -7.29 10.64
N LYS A 101 1.39 -7.46 11.88
CA LYS A 101 -0.04 -7.36 12.19
C LYS A 101 -0.57 -5.95 11.95
N VAL A 102 0.23 -4.93 12.24
CA VAL A 102 -0.13 -3.54 11.98
C VAL A 102 -0.25 -3.31 10.47
N ALA A 103 0.73 -3.77 9.69
CA ALA A 103 0.71 -3.60 8.24
C ALA A 103 -0.54 -4.24 7.62
N ILE A 104 -0.89 -5.46 8.05
CA ILE A 104 -2.07 -6.17 7.52
C ILE A 104 -3.36 -5.47 7.96
N ASN A 105 -3.49 -5.12 9.24
CA ASN A 105 -4.69 -4.46 9.73
C ASN A 105 -4.91 -3.09 9.07
N GLU A 106 -3.84 -2.33 8.85
CA GLU A 106 -3.96 -1.04 8.17
C GLU A 106 -4.36 -1.22 6.70
N ALA A 107 -3.86 -2.25 6.04
CA ALA A 107 -4.28 -2.57 4.67
C ALA A 107 -5.77 -2.89 4.60
N ILE A 108 -6.28 -3.66 5.56
CA ILE A 108 -7.71 -3.98 5.65
C ILE A 108 -8.53 -2.70 5.82
N GLU A 109 -8.09 -1.79 6.69
CA GLU A 109 -8.79 -0.52 6.91
C GLU A 109 -8.77 0.37 5.66
N LEU A 110 -7.66 0.38 4.91
CA LEU A 110 -7.59 1.12 3.64
C LEU A 110 -8.56 0.53 2.61
N ALA A 111 -8.66 -0.79 2.54
CA ALA A 111 -9.60 -1.45 1.64
C ALA A 111 -11.06 -1.12 2.01
N LYS A 112 -11.37 -1.03 3.30
CA LYS A 112 -12.70 -0.63 3.76
C LYS A 112 -13.00 0.83 3.40
N ALA A 113 -12.01 1.70 3.51
CA ALA A 113 -12.18 3.13 3.28
C ALA A 113 -12.35 3.48 1.80
N PHE A 114 -11.61 2.79 0.92
CA PHE A 114 -11.51 3.18 -0.49
C PHE A 114 -12.02 2.13 -1.48
N GLY A 115 -12.15 0.88 -1.06
CA GLY A 115 -12.54 -0.21 -1.94
C GLY A 115 -14.04 -0.49 -1.94
N ALA A 116 -14.43 -1.47 -2.74
CA ALA A 116 -15.80 -1.99 -2.76
C ALA A 116 -16.08 -2.81 -1.48
N ASP A 117 -17.34 -3.18 -1.27
CA ASP A 117 -17.79 -3.82 -0.02
C ASP A 117 -16.97 -5.04 0.39
N ASP A 118 -16.54 -5.86 -0.58
CA ASP A 118 -15.83 -7.09 -0.29
C ASP A 118 -14.31 -6.97 -0.44
N SER A 119 -13.80 -5.79 -0.82
CA SER A 119 -12.37 -5.60 -1.06
C SER A 119 -11.52 -5.97 0.15
N HIS A 120 -11.96 -5.61 1.37
CA HIS A 120 -11.19 -5.90 2.58
C HIS A 120 -11.03 -7.40 2.83
N ARG A 121 -12.02 -8.21 2.45
CA ARG A 121 -11.93 -9.68 2.60
C ARG A 121 -10.94 -10.26 1.61
N PHE A 122 -10.96 -9.78 0.39
CA PHE A 122 -10.00 -10.19 -0.63
C PHE A 122 -8.58 -9.84 -0.22
N VAL A 123 -8.35 -8.59 0.21
CA VAL A 123 -7.04 -8.13 0.65
C VAL A 123 -6.53 -8.95 1.83
N ASN A 124 -7.39 -9.18 2.84
CA ASN A 124 -7.03 -9.99 3.99
C ASN A 124 -6.63 -11.41 3.58
N GLY A 125 -7.41 -12.04 2.70
CA GLY A 125 -7.13 -13.40 2.23
C GLY A 125 -5.79 -13.50 1.50
N VAL A 126 -5.49 -12.53 0.65
CA VAL A 126 -4.20 -12.51 -0.08
C VAL A 126 -3.04 -12.34 0.88
N LEU A 127 -3.14 -11.38 1.81
CA LEU A 127 -2.04 -11.08 2.73
C LEU A 127 -1.80 -12.20 3.73
N ASP A 128 -2.86 -12.88 4.19
CA ASP A 128 -2.72 -14.04 5.07
C ASP A 128 -1.91 -15.16 4.42
N LYS A 129 -2.08 -15.35 3.11
CA LYS A 129 -1.33 -16.36 2.37
C LYS A 129 0.09 -15.88 2.06
N ALA A 130 0.24 -14.60 1.74
CA ALA A 130 1.51 -14.04 1.28
C ALA A 130 2.49 -13.75 2.42
N ILE A 131 2.02 -13.66 3.67
CA ILE A 131 2.84 -13.20 4.79
C ILE A 131 4.09 -14.06 5.00
N ASN A 132 3.97 -15.38 4.84
CA ASN A 132 5.10 -16.28 5.03
C ASN A 132 6.20 -16.06 3.99
N SER A 133 5.84 -15.62 2.79
CA SER A 133 6.77 -15.29 1.74
C SER A 133 7.33 -13.88 1.87
N LEU A 134 6.46 -12.91 2.21
CA LEU A 134 6.87 -11.50 2.30
C LEU A 134 7.71 -11.21 3.54
N ARG A 135 7.39 -11.85 4.65
CA ARG A 135 8.12 -11.67 5.92
C ARG A 135 8.26 -13.01 6.64
N PRO A 136 9.22 -13.86 6.22
CA PRO A 136 9.37 -15.20 6.82
C PRO A 136 9.72 -15.15 8.31
N SER A 137 10.53 -14.17 8.72
CA SER A 137 10.90 -13.99 10.14
C SER A 137 10.04 -12.90 10.73
N ARG A 138 8.87 -13.28 11.20
CA ARG A 138 7.91 -12.31 11.76
C ARG A 138 8.23 -12.02 13.22
N LYS A 139 8.37 -10.76 13.49
CA LYS A 139 8.51 -10.25 14.84
C LYS A 139 7.49 -9.16 15.09
#